data_f2320e395f6e99dbc1f4fe3520f3dd78
#
_entry.id   f2320e395f6e99dbc1f4fe3520f3dd78
#
_cell.length_a   1.000
_cell.length_b   1.000
_cell.length_c   1.000
_cell.angle_alpha   90.00
_cell.angle_beta   90.00
_cell.angle_gamma   90.00
#
_symmetry.space_group_name_H-M   'P 1'
#
loop_
_entity.id
_entity.type
_entity.pdbx_description
1 polymer ?
#
loop_
_entity_poly.entity_id
_entity_poly.type
_entity_poly.pdbx_seq_one_letter_code
_entity_poly.pdbx_strand_id
1 'polypeptide(L)'
;GFEDYADIVIEDGIIKKIGCLDGDYDNAASQNNNQSNSNNKNNKTSDSNYEQVIDAKGMIIAPGLVDTHVHFRDPGFTYKEDIETGAQAAAAGGFTTVMCMANTKPVIDNVETLKYVLEKGKKTPVNVYSAAAVSKDFKGEELTDFKSLKEAGAYVFTDDGIPLKDELLVKKAMEEAKALDMPLSFHEENPAFIEQQGINKGAISDKLGLGGAPALSEYIMVARDCM
;
A
#
# COMPACT_ATOMS: atom_id res chain seq x y z
N GLY A 1 3.35 9.83 -19.69
CA GLY A 1 2.16 10.27 -18.97
C GLY A 1 1.43 11.30 -19.80
N PHE A 2 0.13 11.41 -19.58
CA PHE A 2 -0.69 12.45 -20.20
C PHE A 2 -0.64 13.68 -19.30
N GLU A 3 -0.26 14.83 -19.83
CA GLU A 3 -0.18 16.09 -19.08
C GLU A 3 -0.83 17.17 -19.96
N ASP A 4 -2.12 17.42 -19.74
CA ASP A 4 -2.90 18.40 -20.49
C ASP A 4 -4.14 18.79 -19.65
N TYR A 5 -4.83 19.84 -20.09
CA TYR A 5 -6.15 20.17 -19.57
C TYR A 5 -7.19 19.23 -20.16
N ALA A 6 -7.92 18.51 -19.32
CA ALA A 6 -8.88 17.53 -19.77
C ALA A 6 -9.99 17.32 -18.73
N ASP A 7 -11.15 16.89 -19.23
CA ASP A 7 -12.21 16.34 -18.40
C ASP A 7 -12.00 14.84 -18.21
N ILE A 8 -12.47 14.31 -17.09
CA ILE A 8 -12.41 12.88 -16.78
C ILE A 8 -13.80 12.38 -16.48
N VAL A 9 -14.24 11.37 -17.22
CA VAL A 9 -15.49 10.64 -16.94
C VAL A 9 -15.18 9.36 -16.18
N ILE A 10 -15.86 9.18 -15.05
CA ILE A 10 -15.74 8.00 -14.20
C ILE A 10 -17.12 7.35 -14.10
N GLU A 11 -17.21 6.05 -14.39
CA GLU A 11 -18.38 5.21 -14.21
C GLU A 11 -17.99 3.96 -13.46
N ASP A 12 -18.73 3.60 -12.43
CA ASP A 12 -18.49 2.42 -11.58
C ASP A 12 -17.05 2.37 -11.02
N GLY A 13 -16.49 3.53 -10.65
CA GLY A 13 -15.13 3.63 -10.14
C GLY A 13 -14.02 3.48 -11.20
N ILE A 14 -14.37 3.43 -12.48
CA ILE A 14 -13.44 3.24 -13.60
C ILE A 14 -13.41 4.48 -14.48
N ILE A 15 -12.21 4.95 -14.83
CA ILE A 15 -12.04 6.03 -15.83
C ILE A 15 -12.46 5.51 -17.19
N LYS A 16 -13.53 6.09 -17.76
CA LYS A 16 -14.07 5.73 -19.08
C LYS A 16 -13.55 6.63 -20.18
N LYS A 17 -13.34 7.90 -19.88
CA LYS A 17 -12.89 8.87 -20.88
C LYS A 17 -11.97 9.91 -20.23
N ILE A 18 -10.95 10.31 -20.96
CA ILE A 18 -10.08 11.47 -20.66
C ILE A 18 -10.03 12.31 -21.93
N GLY A 19 -10.30 13.61 -21.84
CA GLY A 19 -10.26 14.55 -22.96
C GLY A 19 -11.35 15.59 -22.83
N CYS A 20 -11.45 16.50 -23.81
CA CYS A 20 -12.56 17.46 -23.85
C CYS A 20 -13.86 16.71 -24.07
N LEU A 21 -14.86 17.00 -23.26
CA LEU A 21 -16.24 16.56 -23.49
C LEU A 21 -16.84 17.53 -24.50
N ASP A 22 -16.95 17.13 -25.76
CA ASP A 22 -17.49 17.96 -26.83
C ASP A 22 -18.92 18.39 -26.47
N GLY A 23 -19.16 19.67 -26.33
CA GLY A 23 -20.46 20.29 -26.46
C GLY A 23 -20.96 21.24 -25.36
N ASP A 24 -20.46 21.18 -24.13
CA ASP A 24 -21.13 21.87 -23.01
C ASP A 24 -20.38 23.03 -22.35
N TYR A 25 -19.14 23.34 -22.75
CA TYR A 25 -18.32 24.36 -22.05
C TYR A 25 -18.26 25.74 -22.66
N ASP A 26 -18.72 25.94 -23.91
CA ASP A 26 -18.68 27.26 -24.57
C ASP A 26 -19.65 28.29 -23.98
N ASN A 27 -20.59 27.88 -23.13
CA ASN A 27 -21.54 28.79 -22.49
C ASN A 27 -21.16 29.29 -21.09
N ALA A 28 -20.16 28.71 -20.44
CA ALA A 28 -19.73 29.12 -19.08
C ALA A 28 -18.69 30.25 -19.08
N ALA A 29 -17.95 30.42 -20.16
CA ALA A 29 -16.87 31.42 -20.25
C ALA A 29 -17.35 32.82 -20.70
N SER A 30 -18.57 32.97 -21.22
CA SER A 30 -19.07 34.21 -21.82
C SER A 30 -19.99 35.06 -20.93
N GLN A 31 -20.29 34.64 -19.69
CA GLN A 31 -21.21 35.37 -18.80
C GLN A 31 -20.61 35.70 -17.42
N ASN A 32 -19.36 36.12 -17.34
CA ASN A 32 -18.86 36.75 -16.12
C ASN A 32 -18.44 38.20 -16.37
N ASN A 33 -19.43 39.07 -16.59
CA ASN A 33 -19.36 40.47 -16.22
C ASN A 33 -20.68 40.85 -15.54
N ASN A 34 -20.58 41.24 -14.28
CA ASN A 34 -21.54 41.91 -13.40
C ASN A 34 -22.48 41.07 -12.54
N GLN A 35 -22.18 41.19 -11.31
CA GLN A 35 -22.99 41.36 -10.09
C GLN A 35 -22.88 40.26 -9.04
N SER A 36 -22.21 40.71 -7.97
CA SER A 36 -22.32 40.16 -6.62
C SER A 36 -23.77 39.95 -6.20
N ASN A 37 -24.13 38.70 -5.86
CA ASN A 37 -25.05 38.44 -4.74
C ASN A 37 -24.94 36.99 -4.24
N SER A 38 -24.69 36.92 -2.96
CA SER A 38 -24.77 35.71 -2.15
C SER A 38 -26.11 35.00 -2.31
N ASN A 39 -26.06 33.71 -2.72
CA ASN A 39 -26.99 32.71 -2.19
C ASN A 39 -26.58 31.33 -2.69
N ASN A 40 -26.20 30.51 -1.73
CA ASN A 40 -25.93 29.08 -1.86
C ASN A 40 -27.20 28.37 -2.42
N LYS A 41 -27.20 28.05 -3.71
CA LYS A 41 -28.19 27.13 -4.30
C LYS A 41 -27.43 26.13 -5.16
N ASN A 42 -27.56 24.86 -4.80
CA ASN A 42 -27.21 23.72 -5.62
C ASN A 42 -27.65 23.94 -7.07
N ASN A 43 -26.74 24.39 -7.93
CA ASN A 43 -26.97 24.43 -9.36
C ASN A 43 -26.79 23.01 -9.91
N LYS A 44 -27.88 22.26 -9.96
CA LYS A 44 -28.03 21.21 -10.95
C LYS A 44 -28.14 21.92 -12.28
N THR A 45 -27.08 21.94 -13.08
CA THR A 45 -27.14 22.30 -14.49
C THR A 45 -27.97 21.22 -15.19
N SER A 46 -29.05 21.63 -15.83
CA SER A 46 -30.18 20.82 -16.28
C SER A 46 -29.96 19.94 -17.52
N ASP A 47 -28.69 19.63 -17.88
CA ASP A 47 -28.41 18.81 -19.08
C ASP A 47 -27.17 17.87 -18.90
N SER A 48 -26.66 17.66 -17.69
CA SER A 48 -25.59 16.68 -17.54
C SER A 48 -26.15 15.28 -17.28
N ASN A 49 -25.80 14.33 -18.13
CA ASN A 49 -26.05 12.89 -17.92
C ASN A 49 -25.22 12.29 -16.77
N TYR A 50 -24.67 13.14 -15.91
CA TYR A 50 -23.78 12.75 -14.81
C TYR A 50 -24.47 12.96 -13.47
N GLU A 51 -24.36 11.98 -12.58
CA GLU A 51 -24.91 12.06 -11.22
C GLU A 51 -24.17 13.12 -10.37
N GLN A 52 -22.88 13.30 -10.61
CA GLN A 52 -22.02 14.26 -9.91
C GLN A 52 -21.03 14.89 -10.87
N VAL A 53 -20.85 16.20 -10.76
CA VAL A 53 -19.82 16.96 -11.46
C VAL A 53 -18.94 17.65 -10.43
N ILE A 54 -17.63 17.48 -10.53
CA ILE A 54 -16.62 18.12 -9.67
C ILE A 54 -15.86 19.15 -10.52
N ASP A 55 -15.94 20.42 -10.16
CA ASP A 55 -15.12 21.47 -10.78
C ASP A 55 -13.68 21.37 -10.23
N ALA A 56 -12.79 20.89 -11.08
CA ALA A 56 -11.36 20.73 -10.76
C ALA A 56 -10.48 21.84 -11.36
N LYS A 57 -11.07 22.99 -11.72
CA LYS A 57 -10.31 24.12 -12.29
C LYS A 57 -9.17 24.56 -11.39
N GLY A 58 -7.95 24.56 -11.95
CA GLY A 58 -6.73 24.91 -11.21
C GLY A 58 -6.18 23.79 -10.31
N MET A 59 -6.78 22.60 -10.36
CA MET A 59 -6.28 21.41 -9.65
C MET A 59 -5.52 20.50 -10.61
N ILE A 60 -4.67 19.66 -10.04
CA ILE A 60 -4.02 18.56 -10.74
C ILE A 60 -4.74 17.28 -10.37
N ILE A 61 -5.18 16.52 -11.38
CA ILE A 61 -5.77 15.20 -11.17
C ILE A 61 -4.71 14.16 -11.54
N ALA A 62 -4.47 13.23 -10.65
CA ALA A 62 -3.52 12.15 -10.83
C ALA A 62 -4.12 10.84 -10.31
N PRO A 63 -3.61 9.68 -10.76
CA PRO A 63 -3.92 8.42 -10.10
C PRO A 63 -3.58 8.50 -8.62
N GLY A 64 -4.40 7.86 -7.78
CA GLY A 64 -4.12 7.76 -6.35
C GLY A 64 -2.79 7.05 -6.08
N LEU A 65 -2.11 7.45 -5.02
CA LEU A 65 -0.85 6.84 -4.62
C LEU A 65 -1.09 5.41 -4.11
N VAL A 66 -0.09 4.56 -4.27
CA VAL A 66 -0.10 3.17 -3.77
C VAL A 66 1.07 3.02 -2.80
N ASP A 67 0.79 2.56 -1.59
CA ASP A 67 1.80 2.19 -0.61
C ASP A 67 1.79 0.67 -0.42
N THR A 68 2.86 0.03 -0.82
CA THR A 68 2.99 -1.44 -0.79
C THR A 68 3.55 -1.97 0.53
N HIS A 69 3.75 -1.11 1.54
CA HIS A 69 4.36 -1.52 2.81
C HIS A 69 3.91 -0.64 3.98
N VAL A 70 2.77 -0.97 4.59
CA VAL A 70 2.25 -0.24 5.75
C VAL A 70 2.04 -1.15 6.95
N HIS A 71 2.13 -0.58 8.15
CA HIS A 71 1.95 -1.29 9.42
C HIS A 71 0.72 -0.75 10.16
N PHE A 72 -0.46 -1.25 9.84
CA PHE A 72 -1.68 -0.89 10.58
C PHE A 72 -1.84 -1.62 11.91
N ARG A 73 -0.96 -2.58 12.21
CA ARG A 73 -0.83 -3.22 13.52
C ARG A 73 -2.09 -3.93 14.04
N ASP A 74 -3.08 -4.11 13.22
CA ASP A 74 -4.36 -4.73 13.50
C ASP A 74 -4.46 -6.07 12.74
N PRO A 75 -4.66 -7.18 13.43
CA PRO A 75 -5.01 -7.36 14.85
C PRO A 75 -3.86 -7.22 15.84
N GLY A 76 -4.22 -6.98 17.10
CA GLY A 76 -3.41 -7.21 18.29
C GLY A 76 -2.59 -6.04 18.81
N PHE A 77 -2.21 -5.07 17.98
CA PHE A 77 -1.46 -3.89 18.40
C PHE A 77 -2.20 -2.59 18.09
N THR A 78 -3.52 -2.62 18.13
CA THR A 78 -4.40 -1.49 17.80
C THR A 78 -4.19 -0.22 18.63
N TYR A 79 -3.47 -0.33 19.73
CA TYR A 79 -3.02 0.84 20.51
C TYR A 79 -1.91 1.65 19.80
N LYS A 80 -1.28 1.10 18.77
CA LYS A 80 -0.29 1.81 17.94
C LYS A 80 -0.94 2.41 16.69
N GLU A 81 -1.73 1.61 16.00
CA GLU A 81 -2.52 1.95 14.83
C GLU A 81 -3.54 0.84 14.58
N ASP A 82 -4.66 1.16 13.93
CA ASP A 82 -5.62 0.18 13.44
C ASP A 82 -5.96 0.39 11.96
N ILE A 83 -6.67 -0.55 11.36
CA ILE A 83 -6.98 -0.53 9.92
C ILE A 83 -7.85 0.67 9.56
N GLU A 84 -8.76 1.10 10.42
CA GLU A 84 -9.68 2.19 10.12
C GLU A 84 -8.97 3.54 10.15
N THR A 85 -8.22 3.83 11.22
CA THR A 85 -7.50 5.10 11.37
C THR A 85 -6.32 5.19 10.41
N GLY A 86 -5.58 4.09 10.19
CA GLY A 86 -4.51 4.03 9.21
C GLY A 86 -5.00 4.25 7.77
N ALA A 87 -6.16 3.67 7.42
CA ALA A 87 -6.77 3.88 6.11
C ALA A 87 -7.26 5.33 5.91
N GLN A 88 -7.78 5.98 6.96
CA GLN A 88 -8.14 7.40 6.92
C GLN A 88 -6.91 8.29 6.74
N ALA A 89 -5.81 7.99 7.44
CA ALA A 89 -4.55 8.70 7.27
C ALA A 89 -3.99 8.53 5.85
N ALA A 90 -4.06 7.33 5.28
CA ALA A 90 -3.68 7.05 3.90
C ALA A 90 -4.51 7.87 2.92
N ALA A 91 -5.84 7.88 3.07
CA ALA A 91 -6.74 8.68 2.23
C ALA A 91 -6.41 10.19 2.31
N ALA A 92 -6.15 10.71 3.51
CA ALA A 92 -5.76 12.10 3.71
C ALA A 92 -4.42 12.43 3.04
N GLY A 93 -3.51 11.45 2.90
CA GLY A 93 -2.24 11.55 2.18
C GLY A 93 -2.34 11.37 0.67
N GLY A 94 -3.54 11.10 0.12
CA GLY A 94 -3.73 10.85 -1.32
C GLY A 94 -3.46 9.41 -1.76
N PHE A 95 -3.27 8.49 -0.81
CA PHE A 95 -3.17 7.06 -1.11
C PHE A 95 -4.56 6.47 -1.29
N THR A 96 -4.76 5.74 -2.37
CA THR A 96 -6.01 5.03 -2.66
C THR A 96 -5.88 3.53 -2.47
N THR A 97 -4.66 3.04 -2.29
CA THR A 97 -4.35 1.63 -2.11
C THR A 97 -3.17 1.47 -1.16
N VAL A 98 -3.31 0.56 -0.19
CA VAL A 98 -2.26 0.21 0.76
C VAL A 98 -2.16 -1.30 0.94
N MET A 99 -0.95 -1.79 1.26
CA MET A 99 -0.67 -3.19 1.58
C MET A 99 -0.21 -3.32 3.02
N CYS A 100 -1.00 -3.97 3.86
CA CYS A 100 -0.65 -4.24 5.25
C CYS A 100 0.37 -5.37 5.37
N MET A 101 1.40 -5.16 6.19
CA MET A 101 2.38 -6.20 6.53
C MET A 101 1.80 -7.22 7.52
N ALA A 102 2.36 -8.43 7.48
CA ALA A 102 1.85 -9.58 8.24
C ALA A 102 2.26 -9.60 9.73
N ASN A 103 3.06 -8.64 10.20
CA ASN A 103 3.62 -8.57 11.57
C ASN A 103 2.61 -8.04 12.61
N THR A 104 1.50 -8.70 12.71
CA THR A 104 0.40 -8.47 13.66
C THR A 104 0.41 -9.49 14.81
N LYS A 105 -0.60 -9.48 15.68
CA LYS A 105 -0.76 -10.47 16.75
C LYS A 105 -2.24 -10.89 16.87
N PRO A 106 -2.61 -12.11 16.44
CA PRO A 106 -1.68 -13.11 15.85
C PRO A 106 -1.06 -12.63 14.52
N VAL A 107 0.03 -13.26 14.12
CA VAL A 107 0.66 -13.09 12.80
C VAL A 107 -0.34 -13.46 11.71
N ILE A 108 -0.29 -12.82 10.55
CA ILE A 108 -1.14 -13.19 9.41
C ILE A 108 -0.52 -14.41 8.69
N ASP A 109 -0.54 -15.54 9.34
CA ASP A 109 0.03 -16.82 8.87
C ASP A 109 -1.04 -17.89 8.58
N ASN A 110 -2.31 -17.51 8.72
CA ASN A 110 -3.46 -18.38 8.50
C ASN A 110 -4.64 -17.61 7.88
N VAL A 111 -5.55 -18.36 7.28
CA VAL A 111 -6.71 -17.82 6.53
C VAL A 111 -7.65 -16.99 7.40
N GLU A 112 -7.84 -17.36 8.66
CA GLU A 112 -8.76 -16.66 9.57
C GLU A 112 -8.26 -15.25 9.85
N THR A 113 -6.99 -15.11 10.22
CA THR A 113 -6.37 -13.81 10.50
C THR A 113 -6.31 -12.93 9.24
N LEU A 114 -5.98 -13.52 8.08
CA LEU A 114 -5.99 -12.80 6.81
C LEU A 114 -7.38 -12.25 6.47
N LYS A 115 -8.42 -13.09 6.57
CA LYS A 115 -9.81 -12.67 6.31
C LYS A 115 -10.26 -11.56 7.25
N TYR A 116 -9.88 -11.60 8.53
CA TYR A 116 -10.17 -10.52 9.46
C TYR A 116 -9.68 -9.17 8.94
N VAL A 117 -8.42 -9.10 8.50
CA VAL A 117 -7.82 -7.86 7.96
C VAL A 117 -8.55 -7.39 6.70
N LEU A 118 -8.77 -8.30 5.75
CA LEU A 118 -9.43 -7.97 4.49
C LEU A 118 -10.87 -7.50 4.68
N GLU A 119 -11.66 -8.16 5.55
CA GLU A 119 -13.05 -7.77 5.82
C GLU A 119 -13.14 -6.42 6.55
N LYS A 120 -12.19 -6.13 7.43
CA LYS A 120 -12.10 -4.82 8.07
C LYS A 120 -11.69 -3.73 7.06
N GLY A 121 -10.74 -4.05 6.19
CA GLY A 121 -10.28 -3.17 5.11
C GLY A 121 -11.38 -2.78 4.12
N LYS A 122 -12.32 -3.67 3.79
CA LYS A 122 -13.46 -3.38 2.90
C LYS A 122 -14.37 -2.24 3.38
N LYS A 123 -14.28 -1.88 4.65
CA LYS A 123 -15.11 -0.81 5.26
C LYS A 123 -14.41 0.54 5.28
N THR A 124 -13.22 0.63 4.72
CA THR A 124 -12.38 1.83 4.71
C THR A 124 -12.47 2.59 3.39
N PRO A 125 -12.09 3.87 3.36
CA PRO A 125 -12.16 4.69 2.16
C PRO A 125 -11.11 4.35 1.09
N VAL A 126 -10.12 3.49 1.40
CA VAL A 126 -9.06 3.08 0.48
C VAL A 126 -9.07 1.55 0.30
N ASN A 127 -8.45 1.07 -0.78
CA ASN A 127 -8.24 -0.36 -0.96
C ASN A 127 -7.18 -0.85 0.03
N VAL A 128 -7.55 -1.75 0.92
CA VAL A 128 -6.64 -2.38 1.88
C VAL A 128 -6.40 -3.81 1.45
N TYR A 129 -5.19 -4.08 1.01
CA TYR A 129 -4.68 -5.42 0.75
C TYR A 129 -3.82 -5.89 1.92
N SER A 130 -3.50 -7.18 1.95
CA SER A 130 -2.68 -7.76 3.01
C SER A 130 -1.62 -8.68 2.45
N ALA A 131 -0.43 -8.55 3.00
CA ALA A 131 0.58 -9.60 2.95
C ALA A 131 0.18 -10.73 3.90
N ALA A 132 0.70 -11.94 3.63
CA ALA A 132 0.70 -13.04 4.58
C ALA A 132 2.13 -13.46 4.92
N ALA A 133 2.33 -14.10 6.05
CA ALA A 133 3.64 -14.57 6.49
C ALA A 133 4.19 -15.67 5.59
N VAL A 134 5.49 -15.67 5.36
CA VAL A 134 6.21 -16.78 4.72
C VAL A 134 6.28 -17.95 5.68
N SER A 135 6.69 -17.70 6.93
CA SER A 135 6.82 -18.76 7.94
C SER A 135 5.78 -18.63 9.05
N LYS A 136 5.40 -19.76 9.62
CA LYS A 136 4.46 -19.82 10.75
C LYS A 136 5.03 -19.07 11.95
N ASP A 137 4.20 -18.22 12.57
CA ASP A 137 4.58 -17.37 13.72
C ASP A 137 5.86 -16.51 13.49
N PHE A 138 6.26 -16.31 12.23
CA PHE A 138 7.55 -15.65 11.88
C PHE A 138 8.80 -16.34 12.44
N LYS A 139 8.75 -17.65 12.64
CA LYS A 139 9.88 -18.39 13.23
C LYS A 139 10.98 -18.77 12.25
N GLY A 140 10.69 -18.70 10.93
CA GLY A 140 11.64 -19.10 9.91
C GLY A 140 11.97 -20.61 9.91
N GLU A 141 11.04 -21.45 10.42
CA GLU A 141 11.23 -22.90 10.58
C GLU A 141 10.31 -23.72 9.66
N GLU A 142 9.09 -23.27 9.45
CA GLU A 142 8.07 -23.95 8.65
C GLU A 142 7.29 -22.94 7.80
N LEU A 143 7.08 -23.25 6.53
CA LEU A 143 6.27 -22.40 5.64
C LEU A 143 4.80 -22.42 6.05
N THR A 144 4.12 -21.31 5.80
CA THR A 144 2.67 -21.24 5.87
C THR A 144 2.05 -21.95 4.67
N ASP A 145 0.74 -22.16 4.68
CA ASP A 145 0.03 -22.72 3.51
C ASP A 145 -0.22 -21.61 2.47
N PHE A 146 0.76 -21.39 1.59
CA PHE A 146 0.72 -20.36 0.55
C PHE A 146 -0.51 -20.49 -0.34
N LYS A 147 -0.90 -21.71 -0.67
CA LYS A 147 -2.06 -21.94 -1.54
C LYS A 147 -3.35 -21.46 -0.89
N SER A 148 -3.63 -21.90 0.33
CA SER A 148 -4.82 -21.50 1.06
C SER A 148 -4.85 -19.98 1.34
N LEU A 149 -3.71 -19.40 1.64
CA LEU A 149 -3.57 -17.95 1.87
C LEU A 149 -3.79 -17.14 0.57
N LYS A 150 -3.24 -17.58 -0.56
CA LYS A 150 -3.51 -16.97 -1.87
C LYS A 150 -5.00 -17.04 -2.20
N GLU A 151 -5.63 -18.20 -2.07
CA GLU A 151 -7.06 -18.38 -2.33
C GLU A 151 -7.94 -17.52 -1.41
N ALA A 152 -7.46 -17.22 -0.20
CA ALA A 152 -8.11 -16.33 0.75
C ALA A 152 -7.89 -14.83 0.47
N GLY A 153 -6.97 -14.47 -0.45
CA GLY A 153 -6.74 -13.10 -0.89
C GLY A 153 -5.43 -12.46 -0.44
N ALA A 154 -4.42 -13.25 -0.04
CA ALA A 154 -3.06 -12.72 0.14
C ALA A 154 -2.48 -12.22 -1.19
N TYR A 155 -1.80 -11.07 -1.16
CA TYR A 155 -1.20 -10.45 -2.34
C TYR A 155 0.30 -10.69 -2.47
N VAL A 156 0.98 -10.89 -1.36
CA VAL A 156 2.43 -11.10 -1.25
C VAL A 156 2.72 -11.89 0.01
N PHE A 157 3.84 -12.61 0.04
CA PHE A 157 4.32 -13.25 1.26
C PHE A 157 5.56 -12.54 1.78
N THR A 158 5.60 -12.30 3.10
CA THR A 158 6.69 -11.60 3.78
C THR A 158 6.77 -11.96 5.25
N ASP A 159 7.98 -12.15 5.75
CA ASP A 159 8.28 -12.15 7.19
C ASP A 159 8.93 -10.80 7.56
N ASP A 160 8.28 -9.70 7.20
CA ASP A 160 8.80 -8.36 7.41
C ASP A 160 9.27 -8.09 8.84
N GLY A 161 10.48 -7.55 8.94
CA GLY A 161 11.17 -7.29 10.19
C GLY A 161 11.93 -8.50 10.77
N ILE A 162 11.75 -9.71 10.20
CA ILE A 162 12.45 -10.93 10.65
C ILE A 162 13.06 -11.63 9.44
N PRO A 163 14.39 -11.51 9.24
CA PRO A 163 15.05 -12.10 8.09
C PRO A 163 15.04 -13.63 8.14
N LEU A 164 14.68 -14.26 7.03
CA LEU A 164 14.76 -15.71 6.88
C LEU A 164 16.23 -16.14 6.69
N LYS A 165 16.76 -16.92 7.63
CA LYS A 165 18.18 -17.32 7.64
C LYS A 165 18.43 -18.70 7.05
N ASP A 166 17.43 -19.59 7.03
CA ASP A 166 17.56 -20.92 6.47
C ASP A 166 17.42 -20.88 4.94
N GLU A 167 18.52 -21.15 4.23
CA GLU A 167 18.58 -21.11 2.77
C GLU A 167 17.68 -22.14 2.12
N LEU A 168 17.47 -23.31 2.75
CA LEU A 168 16.59 -24.33 2.20
C LEU A 168 15.12 -23.94 2.33
N LEU A 169 14.76 -23.28 3.43
CA LEU A 169 13.43 -22.73 3.63
C LEU A 169 13.14 -21.61 2.62
N VAL A 170 14.11 -20.69 2.42
CA VAL A 170 14.00 -19.61 1.42
C VAL A 170 13.82 -20.17 0.02
N LYS A 171 14.68 -21.14 -0.38
CA LYS A 171 14.55 -21.80 -1.67
C LYS A 171 13.16 -22.44 -1.84
N LYS A 172 12.66 -23.16 -0.84
CA LYS A 172 11.34 -23.78 -0.88
C LYS A 172 10.23 -22.72 -0.99
N ALA A 173 10.33 -21.61 -0.25
CA ALA A 173 9.39 -20.50 -0.33
C ALA A 173 9.35 -19.91 -1.75
N MET A 174 10.52 -19.70 -2.38
CA MET A 174 10.60 -19.21 -3.74
C MET A 174 9.99 -20.16 -4.76
N GLU A 175 10.23 -21.48 -4.61
CA GLU A 175 9.65 -22.51 -5.48
C GLU A 175 8.11 -22.56 -5.36
N GLU A 176 7.58 -22.52 -4.14
CA GLU A 176 6.13 -22.51 -3.89
C GLU A 176 5.47 -21.21 -4.39
N ALA A 177 6.07 -20.06 -4.08
CA ALA A 177 5.57 -18.77 -4.55
C ALA A 177 5.56 -18.68 -6.08
N LYS A 178 6.64 -19.15 -6.74
CA LYS A 178 6.71 -19.23 -8.20
C LYS A 178 5.64 -20.12 -8.79
N ALA A 179 5.39 -21.29 -8.21
CA ALA A 179 4.34 -22.22 -8.66
C ALA A 179 2.93 -21.62 -8.55
N LEU A 180 2.75 -20.68 -7.62
CA LEU A 180 1.50 -20.00 -7.38
C LEU A 180 1.44 -18.63 -8.08
N ASP A 181 2.46 -18.21 -8.82
CA ASP A 181 2.56 -16.84 -9.38
C ASP A 181 2.32 -15.75 -8.33
N MET A 182 3.04 -15.86 -7.21
CA MET A 182 2.95 -14.95 -6.08
C MET A 182 4.29 -14.27 -5.82
N PRO A 183 4.31 -12.95 -5.54
CA PRO A 183 5.53 -12.28 -5.15
C PRO A 183 5.93 -12.62 -3.71
N LEU A 184 7.25 -12.56 -3.45
CA LEU A 184 7.85 -12.55 -2.13
C LEU A 184 8.48 -11.19 -1.88
N SER A 185 8.41 -10.72 -0.64
CA SER A 185 9.08 -9.51 -0.18
C SER A 185 9.83 -9.84 1.09
N PHE A 186 11.16 -9.97 0.99
CA PHE A 186 12.00 -10.35 2.12
C PHE A 186 12.55 -9.14 2.85
N HIS A 187 12.90 -9.34 4.12
CA HIS A 187 13.59 -8.37 4.97
C HIS A 187 15.07 -8.76 5.02
N GLU A 188 15.86 -8.08 4.18
CA GLU A 188 17.26 -8.43 3.94
C GLU A 188 18.20 -7.74 4.93
N GLU A 189 18.22 -8.21 6.17
CA GLU A 189 19.06 -7.65 7.23
C GLU A 189 19.61 -8.78 8.12
N ASN A 190 20.81 -9.30 7.78
CA ASN A 190 21.40 -10.39 8.56
C ASN A 190 21.89 -9.91 9.93
N PRO A 191 21.23 -10.32 11.03
CA PRO A 191 21.54 -9.83 12.37
C PRO A 191 22.92 -10.24 12.87
N ALA A 192 23.58 -11.24 12.26
CA ALA A 192 24.92 -11.66 12.64
C ALA A 192 25.98 -10.59 12.42
N PHE A 193 25.72 -9.62 11.55
CA PHE A 193 26.64 -8.51 11.25
C PHE A 193 26.31 -7.22 11.99
N ILE A 194 25.20 -7.18 12.72
CA ILE A 194 24.69 -5.96 13.35
C ILE A 194 25.19 -5.90 14.79
N GLU A 195 26.02 -4.90 15.09
CA GLU A 195 26.49 -4.65 16.45
C GLU A 195 25.42 -3.88 17.27
N GLN A 196 24.71 -2.96 16.61
CA GLN A 196 23.61 -2.20 17.21
C GLN A 196 22.59 -1.83 16.16
N GLN A 197 21.30 -2.08 16.45
CA GLN A 197 20.19 -1.68 15.60
C GLN A 197 19.87 -0.17 15.73
N GLY A 198 19.20 0.37 14.71
CA GLY A 198 18.69 1.73 14.71
C GLY A 198 19.64 2.81 14.21
N ILE A 199 20.88 2.43 13.86
CA ILE A 199 21.86 3.33 13.23
C ILE A 199 22.71 2.55 12.22
N ASN A 200 22.96 3.11 11.06
CA ASN A 200 23.88 2.55 10.08
C ASN A 200 25.35 2.71 10.56
N LYS A 201 26.18 1.70 10.32
CA LYS A 201 27.62 1.78 10.58
C LYS A 201 28.28 2.78 9.63
N GLY A 202 28.97 3.76 10.17
CA GLY A 202 29.66 4.80 9.40
C GLY A 202 30.10 5.97 10.28
N ALA A 203 30.45 7.09 9.68
CA ALA A 203 31.07 8.23 10.38
C ALA A 203 30.23 8.75 11.57
N ILE A 204 28.90 8.65 11.51
CA ILE A 204 28.05 9.11 12.61
C ILE A 204 28.03 8.10 13.75
N SER A 205 27.87 6.80 13.45
CA SER A 205 27.93 5.76 14.49
C SER A 205 29.28 5.75 15.19
N ASP A 206 30.37 5.90 14.42
CA ASP A 206 31.76 5.98 14.96
C ASP A 206 31.91 7.21 15.88
N LYS A 207 31.42 8.38 15.44
CA LYS A 207 31.45 9.60 16.26
C LYS A 207 30.67 9.48 17.57
N LEU A 208 29.59 8.71 17.57
CA LEU A 208 28.75 8.47 18.74
C LEU A 208 29.25 7.29 19.60
N GLY A 209 30.27 6.57 19.17
CA GLY A 209 30.75 5.36 19.84
C GLY A 209 29.77 4.20 19.78
N LEU A 210 28.92 4.16 18.75
CA LEU A 210 27.91 3.12 18.52
C LEU A 210 28.39 2.16 17.45
N GLY A 211 28.09 0.86 17.58
CA GLY A 211 28.47 -0.15 16.60
C GLY A 211 27.80 0.05 15.25
N GLY A 212 26.48 -0.08 15.23
CA GLY A 212 25.65 0.11 14.04
C GLY A 212 25.51 -1.12 13.14
N ALA A 213 24.65 -0.97 12.13
CA ALA A 213 24.39 -1.97 11.11
C ALA A 213 25.22 -1.67 9.84
N PRO A 214 26.17 -2.53 9.45
CA PRO A 214 26.93 -2.34 8.21
C PRO A 214 26.07 -2.73 6.99
N ALA A 215 26.28 -2.09 5.85
CA ALA A 215 25.59 -2.44 4.59
C ALA A 215 25.80 -3.92 4.17
N LEU A 216 26.88 -4.55 4.67
CA LEU A 216 27.13 -5.98 4.46
C LEU A 216 25.99 -6.85 4.99
N SER A 217 25.28 -6.43 6.04
CA SER A 217 24.15 -7.17 6.59
C SER A 217 23.02 -7.37 5.55
N GLU A 218 22.83 -6.39 4.68
CA GLU A 218 21.85 -6.44 3.59
C GLU A 218 22.44 -7.15 2.36
N TYR A 219 23.65 -6.76 1.93
CA TYR A 219 24.26 -7.26 0.70
C TYR A 219 24.38 -8.77 0.65
N ILE A 220 24.72 -9.41 1.77
CA ILE A 220 24.92 -10.85 1.81
C ILE A 220 23.61 -11.62 1.61
N MET A 221 22.50 -11.08 2.13
CA MET A 221 21.19 -11.72 1.97
C MET A 221 20.62 -11.47 0.58
N VAL A 222 20.71 -10.24 0.08
CA VAL A 222 20.31 -9.93 -1.31
C VAL A 222 21.10 -10.79 -2.30
N ALA A 223 22.43 -10.93 -2.11
CA ALA A 223 23.27 -11.77 -2.97
C ALA A 223 22.83 -13.24 -2.94
N ARG A 224 22.51 -13.77 -1.75
CA ARG A 224 21.96 -15.13 -1.59
C ARG A 224 20.66 -15.32 -2.39
N ASP A 225 19.75 -14.39 -2.25
CA ASP A 225 18.40 -14.53 -2.80
C ASP A 225 18.32 -14.26 -4.30
N CYS A 226 19.36 -13.64 -4.86
CA CYS A 226 19.52 -13.47 -6.32
C CYS A 226 20.17 -14.69 -7.02
N MET A 227 20.71 -15.67 -6.29
CA MET A 227 21.34 -16.89 -6.86
C MET A 227 20.35 -18.03 -7.04
#